data_d5fd5d498a7fd785a9ed264f1aab6e17
#
_entry.id   d5fd5d498a7fd785a9ed264f1aab6e17
#
_cell.length_a   1.000
_cell.length_b   1.000
_cell.length_c   1.000
_cell.angle_alpha   90.00
_cell.angle_beta   90.00
_cell.angle_gamma   90.00
#
_symmetry.space_group_name_H-M   'P 1'
#
loop_
_entity.id
_entity.type
_entity.pdbx_description
1 polymer ?
#
loop_
_entity_poly.entity_id
_entity_poly.type
_entity_poly.pdbx_seq_one_letter_code
_entity_poly.pdbx_strand_id
1 'polypeptide(L)'
;TNEEAALTEDQIAVHFASIDEYSAEIERDPNNANAYFGRAMDFMLVQDFSEAIKNFSEAIERDPSFTMAYFNRAVERYKQLMYTQSQQASKDTYDLSGSGMNLNIGKSAQSQVNANTSVDLRSAMLKDNKRAYEHEQIMRDYDMVIKLNPGFVYAYFNRANLRCAQRDFRAAIVDYNEAIERDPEFAEAYYNRGLARLSQGDVNRGIADLSKAGELGMLNLHPN
;
A
#
# COMPACT_ATOMS: atom_id res chain seq x y z
N THR A 1 4.13 -15.07 -6.83
CA THR A 1 4.47 -13.71 -7.29
C THR A 1 4.16 -13.67 -8.79
N ASN A 2 2.93 -13.22 -9.16
CA ASN A 2 2.69 -12.74 -10.51
C ASN A 2 3.56 -11.49 -10.64
N GLU A 3 4.71 -11.61 -11.27
CA GLU A 3 5.37 -10.47 -11.90
C GLU A 3 4.38 -9.98 -12.96
N GLU A 4 3.68 -8.88 -12.67
CA GLU A 4 3.01 -8.13 -13.71
C GLU A 4 4.09 -7.80 -14.75
N ALA A 5 3.98 -8.40 -15.93
CA ALA A 5 4.94 -8.18 -16.99
C ALA A 5 5.02 -6.67 -17.24
N ALA A 6 6.23 -6.12 -17.16
CA ALA A 6 6.45 -4.70 -17.40
C ALA A 6 5.86 -4.32 -18.76
N LEU A 7 5.17 -3.18 -18.83
CA LEU A 7 4.61 -2.68 -20.08
C LEU A 7 5.72 -2.52 -21.12
N THR A 8 5.42 -2.87 -22.36
CA THR A 8 6.31 -2.60 -23.49
C THR A 8 6.34 -1.11 -23.81
N GLU A 9 7.37 -0.64 -24.50
CA GLU A 9 7.47 0.77 -24.92
C GLU A 9 6.24 1.22 -25.74
N ASP A 10 5.71 0.36 -26.60
CA ASP A 10 4.51 0.64 -27.39
C ASP A 10 3.27 0.78 -26.47
N GLN A 11 3.12 -0.08 -25.47
CA GLN A 11 2.02 0.02 -24.48
C GLN A 11 2.13 1.30 -23.66
N ILE A 12 3.33 1.66 -23.24
CA ILE A 12 3.59 2.92 -22.52
C ILE A 12 3.21 4.13 -23.40
N ALA A 13 3.57 4.11 -24.68
CA ALA A 13 3.23 5.18 -25.62
C ALA A 13 1.70 5.33 -25.79
N VAL A 14 0.94 4.23 -25.82
CA VAL A 14 -0.52 4.25 -25.87
C VAL A 14 -1.10 4.94 -24.63
N HIS A 15 -0.59 4.65 -23.43
CA HIS A 15 -1.06 5.30 -22.20
C HIS A 15 -0.73 6.80 -22.18
N PHE A 16 0.43 7.23 -22.68
CA PHE A 16 0.74 8.66 -22.80
C PHE A 16 -0.17 9.38 -23.80
N ALA A 17 -0.51 8.75 -24.94
CA ALA A 17 -1.49 9.30 -25.86
C ALA A 17 -2.88 9.46 -25.22
N SER A 18 -3.31 8.47 -24.44
CA SER A 18 -4.57 8.53 -23.67
C SER A 18 -4.55 9.63 -22.60
N ILE A 19 -3.42 9.85 -21.92
CA ILE A 19 -3.22 10.96 -20.97
C ILE A 19 -3.41 12.32 -21.66
N ASP A 20 -2.90 12.48 -22.89
CA ASP A 20 -3.07 13.70 -23.68
C ASP A 20 -4.54 13.90 -24.09
N GLU A 21 -5.26 12.83 -24.45
CA GLU A 21 -6.69 12.88 -24.78
C GLU A 21 -7.52 13.31 -23.56
N TYR A 22 -7.31 12.71 -22.37
CA TYR A 22 -7.98 13.14 -21.15
C TYR A 22 -7.60 14.56 -20.74
N SER A 23 -6.38 14.99 -21.01
CA SER A 23 -5.95 16.37 -20.75
C SER A 23 -6.72 17.38 -21.60
N ALA A 24 -6.91 17.07 -22.89
CA ALA A 24 -7.75 17.89 -23.78
C ALA A 24 -9.23 17.85 -23.37
N GLU A 25 -9.72 16.73 -22.83
CA GLU A 25 -11.09 16.65 -22.31
C GLU A 25 -11.27 17.51 -21.06
N ILE A 26 -10.30 17.49 -20.13
CA ILE A 26 -10.29 18.33 -18.92
C ILE A 26 -10.20 19.82 -19.27
N GLU A 27 -9.46 20.19 -20.31
CA GLU A 27 -9.43 21.59 -20.79
C GLU A 27 -10.80 22.04 -21.30
N ARG A 28 -11.55 21.16 -21.97
CA ARG A 28 -12.92 21.44 -22.46
C ARG A 28 -13.94 21.46 -21.34
N ASP A 29 -13.83 20.55 -20.37
CA ASP A 29 -14.71 20.46 -19.21
C ASP A 29 -13.91 20.18 -17.93
N PRO A 30 -13.47 21.22 -17.21
CA PRO A 30 -12.71 21.09 -15.97
C PRO A 30 -13.49 20.44 -14.81
N ASN A 31 -14.79 20.21 -14.95
CA ASN A 31 -15.61 19.57 -13.92
C ASN A 31 -15.87 18.08 -14.20
N ASN A 32 -15.35 17.54 -15.29
CA ASN A 32 -15.51 16.13 -15.63
C ASN A 32 -14.68 15.21 -14.73
N ALA A 33 -15.27 14.72 -13.63
CA ALA A 33 -14.61 13.78 -12.70
C ALA A 33 -14.12 12.51 -13.41
N ASN A 34 -14.85 12.01 -14.42
CA ASN A 34 -14.46 10.80 -15.15
C ASN A 34 -13.19 10.99 -15.98
N ALA A 35 -12.97 12.17 -16.55
CA ALA A 35 -11.76 12.47 -17.31
C ALA A 35 -10.51 12.46 -16.39
N TYR A 36 -10.62 13.05 -15.19
CA TYR A 36 -9.55 12.97 -14.18
C TYR A 36 -9.32 11.53 -13.74
N PHE A 37 -10.38 10.76 -13.51
CA PHE A 37 -10.27 9.36 -13.14
C PHE A 37 -9.58 8.53 -14.25
N GLY A 38 -9.98 8.70 -15.50
CA GLY A 38 -9.36 8.03 -16.65
C GLY A 38 -7.88 8.35 -16.77
N ARG A 39 -7.51 9.63 -16.67
CA ARG A 39 -6.12 10.06 -16.69
C ARG A 39 -5.32 9.48 -15.52
N ALA A 40 -5.92 9.38 -14.32
CA ALA A 40 -5.30 8.75 -13.16
C ALA A 40 -5.03 7.26 -13.40
N MET A 41 -5.94 6.54 -14.05
CA MET A 41 -5.76 5.13 -14.40
C MET A 41 -4.58 4.92 -15.35
N ASP A 42 -4.39 5.80 -16.33
CA ASP A 42 -3.23 5.71 -17.22
C ASP A 42 -1.92 6.03 -16.48
N PHE A 43 -1.88 7.05 -15.62
CA PHE A 43 -0.71 7.31 -14.76
C PHE A 43 -0.39 6.14 -13.83
N MET A 44 -1.41 5.46 -13.30
CA MET A 44 -1.24 4.24 -12.49
C MET A 44 -0.55 3.14 -13.30
N LEU A 45 -0.96 2.93 -14.56
CA LEU A 45 -0.40 1.89 -15.43
C LEU A 45 1.05 2.19 -15.84
N VAL A 46 1.41 3.45 -16.03
CA VAL A 46 2.81 3.85 -16.28
C VAL A 46 3.62 4.05 -14.99
N GLN A 47 3.05 3.67 -13.84
CA GLN A 47 3.67 3.70 -12.50
C GLN A 47 4.08 5.10 -12.01
N ASP A 48 3.41 6.14 -12.50
CA ASP A 48 3.54 7.49 -11.93
C ASP A 48 2.55 7.66 -10.76
N PHE A 49 2.96 7.15 -9.59
CA PHE A 49 2.14 7.17 -8.38
C PHE A 49 1.69 8.58 -8.01
N SER A 50 2.55 9.57 -8.19
CA SER A 50 2.27 10.95 -7.77
C SER A 50 1.17 11.59 -8.61
N GLU A 51 1.27 11.47 -9.95
CA GLU A 51 0.25 12.01 -10.84
C GLU A 51 -1.05 11.18 -10.75
N ALA A 52 -0.98 9.85 -10.57
CA ALA A 52 -2.16 9.04 -10.32
C ALA A 52 -2.93 9.52 -9.07
N ILE A 53 -2.26 9.65 -7.92
CA ILE A 53 -2.87 10.12 -6.66
C ILE A 53 -3.47 11.50 -6.81
N LYS A 54 -2.80 12.42 -7.49
CA LYS A 54 -3.28 13.78 -7.75
C LYS A 54 -4.56 13.75 -8.58
N ASN A 55 -4.58 13.01 -9.68
CA ASN A 55 -5.73 12.93 -10.58
C ASN A 55 -6.92 12.21 -9.93
N PHE A 56 -6.71 11.15 -9.12
CA PHE A 56 -7.78 10.59 -8.30
C PHE A 56 -8.34 11.60 -7.29
N SER A 57 -7.48 12.46 -6.72
CA SER A 57 -7.93 13.51 -5.80
C SER A 57 -8.79 14.56 -6.52
N GLU A 58 -8.39 14.97 -7.72
CA GLU A 58 -9.17 15.87 -8.57
C GLU A 58 -10.53 15.26 -8.95
N ALA A 59 -10.59 13.95 -9.25
CA ALA A 59 -11.84 13.25 -9.50
C ALA A 59 -12.78 13.27 -8.29
N ILE A 60 -12.23 12.99 -7.09
CA ILE A 60 -12.98 13.00 -5.83
C ILE A 60 -13.49 14.40 -5.47
N GLU A 61 -12.72 15.43 -5.75
CA GLU A 61 -13.11 16.82 -5.47
C GLU A 61 -14.35 17.23 -6.30
N ARG A 62 -14.47 16.70 -7.52
CA ARG A 62 -15.60 16.92 -8.42
C ARG A 62 -16.77 15.99 -8.16
N ASP A 63 -16.49 14.75 -7.79
CA ASP A 63 -17.50 13.77 -7.38
C ASP A 63 -17.09 13.08 -6.07
N PRO A 64 -17.54 13.61 -4.92
CA PRO A 64 -17.26 13.01 -3.61
C PRO A 64 -17.89 11.62 -3.40
N SER A 65 -18.72 11.15 -4.30
CA SER A 65 -19.30 9.81 -4.27
C SER A 65 -18.56 8.79 -5.14
N PHE A 66 -17.48 9.19 -5.79
CA PHE A 66 -16.72 8.36 -6.72
C PHE A 66 -15.93 7.26 -5.99
N THR A 67 -16.61 6.21 -5.61
CA THR A 67 -16.06 5.10 -4.80
C THR A 67 -14.75 4.55 -5.35
N MET A 68 -14.66 4.31 -6.67
CA MET A 68 -13.45 3.75 -7.28
C MET A 68 -12.26 4.69 -7.25
N ALA A 69 -12.48 6.01 -7.24
CA ALA A 69 -11.40 6.98 -7.11
C ALA A 69 -10.76 6.94 -5.72
N TYR A 70 -11.55 6.80 -4.66
CA TYR A 70 -11.02 6.57 -3.30
C TYR A 70 -10.24 5.26 -3.22
N PHE A 71 -10.82 4.16 -3.75
CA PHE A 71 -10.16 2.86 -3.69
C PHE A 71 -8.81 2.86 -4.38
N ASN A 72 -8.76 3.33 -5.65
CA ASN A 72 -7.52 3.37 -6.41
C ASN A 72 -6.51 4.35 -5.81
N ARG A 73 -6.95 5.49 -5.27
CA ARG A 73 -6.06 6.43 -4.58
C ARG A 73 -5.41 5.79 -3.35
N ALA A 74 -6.17 5.02 -2.57
CA ALA A 74 -5.62 4.28 -1.43
C ALA A 74 -4.57 3.26 -1.87
N VAL A 75 -4.85 2.51 -2.94
CA VAL A 75 -3.91 1.52 -3.50
C VAL A 75 -2.63 2.20 -3.97
N GLU A 76 -2.73 3.31 -4.72
CA GLU A 76 -1.55 4.01 -5.24
C GLU A 76 -0.73 4.69 -4.12
N ARG A 77 -1.37 5.25 -3.10
CA ARG A 77 -0.69 5.75 -1.90
C ARG A 77 0.08 4.64 -1.18
N TYR A 78 -0.52 3.46 -1.06
CA TYR A 78 0.15 2.31 -0.44
C TYR A 78 1.36 1.86 -1.25
N LYS A 79 1.23 1.73 -2.58
CA LYS A 79 2.35 1.41 -3.47
C LYS A 79 3.48 2.43 -3.37
N GLN A 80 3.16 3.73 -3.41
CA GLN A 80 4.12 4.82 -3.25
C GLN A 80 4.85 4.75 -1.91
N LEU A 81 4.12 4.47 -0.82
CA LEU A 81 4.67 4.30 0.52
C LEU A 81 5.67 3.13 0.55
N MET A 82 5.30 1.97 0.01
CA MET A 82 6.16 0.78 -0.04
C MET A 82 7.40 1.01 -0.91
N TYR A 83 7.23 1.65 -2.06
CA TYR A 83 8.35 2.02 -2.94
C TYR A 83 9.34 2.94 -2.23
N THR A 84 8.84 3.97 -1.54
CA THR A 84 9.69 4.92 -0.80
C THR A 84 10.46 4.22 0.32
N GLN A 85 9.83 3.28 1.02
CA GLN A 85 10.47 2.50 2.08
C GLN A 85 11.57 1.58 1.54
N SER A 86 11.33 0.91 0.41
CA SER A 86 12.32 0.03 -0.22
C SER A 86 13.55 0.81 -0.68
N GLN A 87 13.37 1.99 -1.27
CA GLN A 87 14.45 2.87 -1.69
C GLN A 87 15.27 3.38 -0.49
N GLN A 88 14.61 3.70 0.62
CA GLN A 88 15.30 4.14 1.83
C GLN A 88 16.11 2.99 2.45
N ALA A 89 15.54 1.79 2.55
CA ALA A 89 16.25 0.63 3.08
C ALA A 89 17.51 0.30 2.25
N SER A 90 17.43 0.44 0.92
CA SER A 90 18.58 0.27 0.05
C SER A 90 19.66 1.30 0.31
N LYS A 91 19.32 2.58 0.50
CA LYS A 91 20.26 3.65 0.82
C LYS A 91 20.93 3.42 2.18
N ASP A 92 20.14 3.09 3.20
CA ASP A 92 20.65 2.84 4.55
C ASP A 92 21.64 1.65 4.55
N THR A 93 21.42 0.63 3.71
CA THR A 93 22.34 -0.52 3.53
C THR A 93 23.64 -0.09 2.85
N TYR A 94 23.60 0.79 1.83
CA TYR A 94 24.82 1.30 1.16
C TYR A 94 25.63 2.20 2.09
N ASP A 95 24.99 3.04 2.91
CA ASP A 95 25.69 3.89 3.88
C ASP A 95 26.40 3.08 4.97
N LEU A 96 25.81 1.95 5.40
CA LEU A 96 26.45 1.02 6.35
C LEU A 96 27.65 0.28 5.72
N SER A 97 27.61 -0.01 4.42
CA SER A 97 28.71 -0.66 3.71
C SER A 97 29.86 0.31 3.34
N GLY A 98 29.55 1.60 3.18
CA GLY A 98 30.51 2.67 2.87
C GLY A 98 31.24 3.24 4.09
N SER A 99 30.62 3.23 5.26
CA SER A 99 31.28 3.53 6.54
C SER A 99 32.00 2.27 7.01
N GLY A 100 33.26 2.08 6.55
CA GLY A 100 34.11 1.02 7.07
C GLY A 100 34.12 1.10 8.59
N MET A 101 33.31 0.26 9.26
CA MET A 101 33.41 0.05 10.70
C MET A 101 34.76 -0.57 11.01
N ASN A 102 35.75 0.29 11.18
CA ASN A 102 36.98 -0.08 11.83
C ASN A 102 36.67 -0.28 13.32
N LEU A 103 36.34 -1.52 13.69
CA LEU A 103 36.18 -1.94 15.07
C LEU A 103 37.54 -1.89 15.79
N ASN A 104 38.01 -0.68 16.08
CA ASN A 104 39.14 -0.48 16.98
C ASN A 104 38.60 -0.42 18.41
N ILE A 105 38.51 -1.60 19.05
CA ILE A 105 38.22 -1.75 20.45
C ILE A 105 39.44 -1.29 21.23
N GLY A 106 39.52 -0.02 21.56
CA GLY A 106 40.61 0.54 22.32
C GLY A 106 40.39 1.97 22.78
N LYS A 107 39.87 2.11 24.00
CA LYS A 107 40.01 3.27 24.91
C LYS A 107 39.64 4.67 24.41
N SER A 108 38.60 5.18 25.03
CA SER A 108 38.08 6.58 25.07
C SER A 108 36.84 6.86 24.26
N ALA A 109 35.76 6.16 24.54
CA ALA A 109 34.44 6.42 23.93
C ALA A 109 33.54 7.17 24.93
N GLN A 110 33.90 8.36 25.38
CA GLN A 110 33.02 9.09 26.29
C GLN A 110 32.72 10.57 25.96
N SER A 111 33.13 11.08 24.80
CA SER A 111 32.88 12.49 24.49
C SER A 111 32.38 12.81 23.07
N GLN A 112 32.06 11.84 22.22
CA GLN A 112 31.55 12.12 20.86
C GLN A 112 30.13 11.60 20.57
N VAL A 113 29.41 11.08 21.58
CA VAL A 113 28.09 10.46 21.38
C VAL A 113 26.94 11.49 21.26
N ASN A 114 27.14 12.76 21.63
CA ASN A 114 26.00 13.66 21.85
C ASN A 114 25.54 14.56 20.68
N ALA A 115 26.27 14.63 19.57
CA ALA A 115 25.86 15.53 18.47
C ALA A 115 25.16 14.79 17.31
N ASN A 116 25.57 13.56 16.98
CA ASN A 116 24.98 12.82 15.87
C ASN A 116 23.71 12.05 16.28
N THR A 117 23.60 11.58 17.54
CA THR A 117 22.42 10.85 18.02
C THR A 117 21.15 11.71 18.08
N SER A 118 21.27 13.02 18.33
CA SER A 118 20.09 13.91 18.37
C SER A 118 19.54 14.22 16.97
N VAL A 119 20.41 14.30 15.95
CA VAL A 119 20.00 14.51 14.55
C VAL A 119 19.36 13.24 14.00
N ASP A 120 19.90 12.06 14.32
CA ASP A 120 19.36 10.76 13.91
C ASP A 120 17.99 10.47 14.54
N LEU A 121 17.83 10.75 15.84
CA LEU A 121 16.54 10.60 16.54
C LEU A 121 15.46 11.53 15.95
N ARG A 122 15.80 12.79 15.67
CA ARG A 122 14.86 13.74 15.10
C ARG A 122 14.46 13.34 13.67
N SER A 123 15.39 12.88 12.85
CA SER A 123 15.11 12.42 11.49
C SER A 123 14.29 11.14 11.49
N ALA A 124 14.55 10.21 12.43
CA ALA A 124 13.75 9.00 12.63
C ALA A 124 12.31 9.34 13.05
N MET A 125 12.12 10.25 14.02
CA MET A 125 10.79 10.71 14.44
C MET A 125 10.02 11.40 13.30
N LEU A 126 10.69 12.18 12.47
CA LEU A 126 10.05 12.81 11.29
C LEU A 126 9.63 11.78 10.24
N LYS A 127 10.44 10.74 10.00
CA LYS A 127 10.12 9.62 9.11
C LYS A 127 8.93 8.82 9.64
N ASP A 128 8.91 8.54 10.94
CA ASP A 128 7.80 7.80 11.58
C ASP A 128 6.49 8.60 11.55
N ASN A 129 6.55 9.91 11.81
CA ASN A 129 5.38 10.78 11.72
C ASN A 129 4.83 10.87 10.30
N LYS A 130 5.72 10.96 9.29
CA LYS A 130 5.31 10.95 7.89
C LYS A 130 4.63 9.63 7.52
N ARG A 131 5.21 8.50 7.93
CA ARG A 131 4.63 7.17 7.69
C ARG A 131 3.26 7.02 8.34
N ALA A 132 3.10 7.45 9.60
CA ALA A 132 1.83 7.44 10.31
C ALA A 132 0.77 8.30 9.58
N TYR A 133 1.15 9.46 9.09
CA TYR A 133 0.27 10.32 8.31
C TYR A 133 -0.17 9.65 7.00
N GLU A 134 0.76 9.04 6.24
CA GLU A 134 0.42 8.36 4.99
C GLU A 134 -0.52 7.16 5.25
N HIS A 135 -0.26 6.37 6.29
CA HIS A 135 -1.17 5.28 6.69
C HIS A 135 -2.58 5.81 7.02
N GLU A 136 -2.68 6.94 7.74
CA GLU A 136 -3.96 7.55 8.07
C GLU A 136 -4.73 7.98 6.80
N GLN A 137 -4.04 8.55 5.82
CA GLN A 137 -4.67 8.94 4.55
C GLN A 137 -5.21 7.73 3.77
N ILE A 138 -4.45 6.64 3.74
CA ILE A 138 -4.88 5.38 3.11
C ILE A 138 -6.10 4.79 3.84
N MET A 139 -6.07 4.77 5.18
CA MET A 139 -7.19 4.31 6.00
C MET A 139 -8.47 5.10 5.73
N ARG A 140 -8.37 6.43 5.69
CA ARG A 140 -9.52 7.31 5.39
C ARG A 140 -10.13 7.02 4.02
N ASP A 141 -9.32 6.74 3.01
CA ASP A 141 -9.82 6.39 1.68
C ASP A 141 -10.58 5.05 1.71
N TYR A 142 -10.06 4.01 2.39
CA TYR A 142 -10.80 2.76 2.54
C TYR A 142 -12.08 2.92 3.38
N ASP A 143 -12.07 3.74 4.42
CA ASP A 143 -13.25 4.07 5.22
C ASP A 143 -14.34 4.72 4.35
N MET A 144 -13.95 5.61 3.43
CA MET A 144 -14.87 6.23 2.48
C MET A 144 -15.41 5.21 1.47
N VAL A 145 -14.58 4.30 0.96
CA VAL A 145 -15.07 3.21 0.08
C VAL A 145 -16.12 2.37 0.79
N ILE A 146 -15.86 1.97 2.03
CA ILE A 146 -16.79 1.16 2.83
C ILE A 146 -18.09 1.92 3.14
N LYS A 147 -18.00 3.21 3.42
CA LYS A 147 -19.15 4.08 3.64
C LYS A 147 -20.03 4.20 2.40
N LEU A 148 -19.42 4.39 1.23
CA LEU A 148 -20.12 4.56 -0.06
C LEU A 148 -20.64 3.23 -0.62
N ASN A 149 -19.89 2.15 -0.42
CA ASN A 149 -20.25 0.80 -0.85
C ASN A 149 -19.88 -0.24 0.22
N PRO A 150 -20.76 -0.53 1.18
CA PRO A 150 -20.49 -1.51 2.25
C PRO A 150 -20.28 -2.94 1.76
N GLY A 151 -20.61 -3.24 0.50
CA GLY A 151 -20.38 -4.54 -0.14
C GLY A 151 -19.02 -4.70 -0.79
N PHE A 152 -18.16 -3.66 -0.77
CA PHE A 152 -16.89 -3.68 -1.48
C PHE A 152 -15.82 -4.50 -0.72
N VAL A 153 -15.74 -5.79 -1.03
CA VAL A 153 -14.91 -6.79 -0.33
C VAL A 153 -13.45 -6.37 -0.21
N TYR A 154 -12.86 -5.88 -1.32
CA TYR A 154 -11.44 -5.53 -1.36
C TYR A 154 -11.07 -4.32 -0.47
N ALA A 155 -12.02 -3.45 -0.12
CA ALA A 155 -11.74 -2.35 0.80
C ALA A 155 -11.49 -2.86 2.21
N TYR A 156 -12.28 -3.83 2.68
CA TYR A 156 -12.05 -4.49 3.96
C TYR A 156 -10.73 -5.26 3.96
N PHE A 157 -10.49 -6.06 2.92
CA PHE A 157 -9.27 -6.84 2.79
C PHE A 157 -8.00 -5.97 2.79
N ASN A 158 -7.97 -4.91 2.00
CA ASN A 158 -6.82 -4.02 1.92
C ASN A 158 -6.64 -3.20 3.21
N ARG A 159 -7.73 -2.78 3.86
CA ARG A 159 -7.67 -2.12 5.16
C ARG A 159 -7.12 -3.06 6.25
N ALA A 160 -7.51 -4.33 6.22
CA ALA A 160 -6.96 -5.36 7.09
C ALA A 160 -5.45 -5.55 6.86
N ASN A 161 -5.00 -5.62 5.61
CA ASN A 161 -3.57 -5.73 5.29
C ASN A 161 -2.78 -4.53 5.85
N LEU A 162 -3.32 -3.31 5.71
CA LEU A 162 -2.69 -2.12 6.27
C LEU A 162 -2.61 -2.16 7.80
N ARG A 163 -3.67 -2.63 8.48
CA ARG A 163 -3.69 -2.85 9.94
C ARG A 163 -2.67 -3.90 10.38
N CYS A 164 -2.51 -4.99 9.62
CA CYS A 164 -1.45 -5.98 9.86
C CYS A 164 -0.05 -5.35 9.77
N ALA A 165 0.19 -4.49 8.76
CA ALA A 165 1.46 -3.76 8.63
C ALA A 165 1.74 -2.85 9.83
N GLN A 166 0.70 -2.33 10.48
CA GLN A 166 0.78 -1.55 11.71
C GLN A 166 0.80 -2.43 12.99
N ARG A 167 0.79 -3.76 12.83
CA ARG A 167 0.70 -4.76 13.90
C ARG A 167 -0.60 -4.70 14.72
N ASP A 168 -1.63 -4.03 14.22
CA ASP A 168 -2.98 -4.09 14.79
C ASP A 168 -3.72 -5.32 14.27
N PHE A 169 -3.26 -6.48 14.68
CA PHE A 169 -3.82 -7.76 14.24
C PHE A 169 -5.28 -7.94 14.68
N ARG A 170 -5.68 -7.35 15.82
CA ARG A 170 -7.06 -7.46 16.30
C ARG A 170 -8.03 -6.78 15.34
N ALA A 171 -7.76 -5.53 14.97
CA ALA A 171 -8.61 -4.81 14.04
C ALA A 171 -8.51 -5.40 12.62
N ALA A 172 -7.34 -5.92 12.21
CA ALA A 172 -7.19 -6.62 10.93
C ALA A 172 -8.07 -7.86 10.84
N ILE A 173 -8.14 -8.68 11.88
CA ILE A 173 -9.00 -9.89 11.93
C ILE A 173 -10.48 -9.50 11.76
N VAL A 174 -10.92 -8.40 12.36
CA VAL A 174 -12.30 -7.91 12.17
C VAL A 174 -12.55 -7.60 10.70
N ASP A 175 -11.67 -6.88 10.03
CA ASP A 175 -11.83 -6.56 8.61
C ASP A 175 -11.75 -7.79 7.70
N TYR A 176 -10.87 -8.75 7.99
CA TYR A 176 -10.86 -10.01 7.24
C TYR A 176 -12.16 -10.79 7.44
N ASN A 177 -12.78 -10.77 8.63
CA ASN A 177 -14.09 -11.38 8.84
C ASN A 177 -15.15 -10.74 7.94
N GLU A 178 -15.16 -9.41 7.86
CA GLU A 178 -16.09 -8.67 6.98
C GLU A 178 -15.87 -9.01 5.50
N ALA A 179 -14.61 -9.16 5.07
CA ALA A 179 -14.29 -9.58 3.70
C ALA A 179 -14.80 -11.01 3.42
N ILE A 180 -14.53 -11.94 4.32
CA ILE A 180 -14.92 -13.36 4.19
C ILE A 180 -16.45 -13.56 4.28
N GLU A 181 -17.15 -12.75 5.09
CA GLU A 181 -18.62 -12.80 5.15
C GLU A 181 -19.26 -12.41 3.82
N ARG A 182 -18.65 -11.47 3.09
CA ARG A 182 -19.12 -11.01 1.78
C ARG A 182 -18.66 -11.91 0.63
N ASP A 183 -17.48 -12.50 0.75
CA ASP A 183 -16.94 -13.47 -0.20
C ASP A 183 -16.34 -14.67 0.55
N PRO A 184 -17.14 -15.73 0.79
CA PRO A 184 -16.68 -16.94 1.48
C PRO A 184 -15.64 -17.77 0.72
N GLU A 185 -15.37 -17.45 -0.55
CA GLU A 185 -14.36 -18.13 -1.37
C GLU A 185 -13.06 -17.32 -1.49
N PHE A 186 -12.95 -16.18 -0.79
CA PHE A 186 -11.77 -15.31 -0.83
C PHE A 186 -10.59 -15.96 -0.09
N ALA A 187 -9.84 -16.81 -0.78
CA ALA A 187 -8.74 -17.61 -0.23
C ALA A 187 -7.67 -16.75 0.46
N GLU A 188 -7.29 -15.60 -0.14
CA GLU A 188 -6.29 -14.70 0.39
C GLU A 188 -6.71 -14.07 1.73
N ALA A 189 -8.01 -13.82 1.91
CA ALA A 189 -8.51 -13.28 3.17
C ALA A 189 -8.40 -14.32 4.31
N TYR A 190 -8.70 -15.60 4.03
CA TYR A 190 -8.45 -16.67 5.00
C TYR A 190 -6.96 -16.80 5.33
N TYR A 191 -6.10 -16.80 4.32
CA TYR A 191 -4.65 -16.91 4.51
C TYR A 191 -4.12 -15.79 5.40
N ASN A 192 -4.42 -14.54 5.07
CA ASN A 192 -3.93 -13.38 5.81
C ASN A 192 -4.54 -13.31 7.22
N ARG A 193 -5.82 -13.68 7.40
CA ARG A 193 -6.44 -13.80 8.72
C ARG A 193 -5.76 -14.88 9.56
N GLY A 194 -5.43 -16.01 8.94
CA GLY A 194 -4.68 -17.09 9.59
C GLY A 194 -3.34 -16.60 10.13
N LEU A 195 -2.56 -15.88 9.32
CA LEU A 195 -1.29 -15.28 9.74
C LEU A 195 -1.47 -14.26 10.88
N ALA A 196 -2.50 -13.42 10.78
CA ALA A 196 -2.82 -12.44 11.84
C ALA A 196 -3.18 -13.14 13.16
N ARG A 197 -3.96 -14.24 13.13
CA ARG A 197 -4.30 -15.06 14.30
C ARG A 197 -3.07 -15.72 14.92
N LEU A 198 -2.20 -16.30 14.09
CA LEU A 198 -0.92 -16.87 14.56
C LEU A 198 -0.06 -15.80 15.25
N SER A 199 0.00 -14.60 14.69
CA SER A 199 0.75 -13.46 15.28
C SER A 199 0.18 -13.02 16.63
N GLN A 200 -1.09 -13.33 16.93
CA GLN A 200 -1.73 -13.11 18.23
C GLN A 200 -1.61 -14.30 19.18
N GLY A 201 -1.01 -15.41 18.74
CA GLY A 201 -0.93 -16.66 19.52
C GLY A 201 -2.17 -17.55 19.43
N ASP A 202 -3.13 -17.22 18.58
CA ASP A 202 -4.33 -18.04 18.34
C ASP A 202 -4.04 -19.12 17.28
N VAL A 203 -3.22 -20.10 17.71
CA VAL A 203 -2.68 -21.14 16.84
C VAL A 203 -3.77 -21.98 16.19
N ASN A 204 -4.77 -22.42 16.95
CA ASN A 204 -5.79 -23.34 16.45
C ASN A 204 -6.63 -22.72 15.33
N ARG A 205 -7.15 -21.50 15.53
CA ARG A 205 -7.91 -20.79 14.51
C ARG A 205 -7.05 -20.30 13.36
N GLY A 206 -5.79 -19.98 13.63
CA GLY A 206 -4.80 -19.63 12.60
C GLY A 206 -4.57 -20.79 11.63
N ILE A 207 -4.31 -22.00 12.14
CA ILE A 207 -4.12 -23.21 11.31
C ILE A 207 -5.41 -23.54 10.52
N ALA A 208 -6.58 -23.44 11.16
CA ALA A 208 -7.84 -23.68 10.46
C ALA A 208 -8.05 -22.75 9.25
N ASP A 209 -7.72 -21.46 9.41
CA ASP A 209 -7.78 -20.51 8.29
C ASP A 209 -6.79 -20.84 7.18
N LEU A 210 -5.54 -21.21 7.52
CA LEU A 210 -4.54 -21.60 6.50
C LEU A 210 -4.98 -22.86 5.76
N SER A 211 -5.57 -23.85 6.45
CA SER A 211 -6.16 -25.04 5.81
C SER A 211 -7.29 -24.66 4.85
N LYS A 212 -8.17 -23.75 5.27
CA LYS A 212 -9.27 -23.26 4.42
C LYS A 212 -8.77 -22.54 3.18
N ALA A 213 -7.76 -21.69 3.32
CA ALA A 213 -7.10 -21.03 2.19
C ALA A 213 -6.51 -22.06 1.19
N GLY A 214 -5.90 -23.12 1.72
CA GLY A 214 -5.40 -24.24 0.90
C GLY A 214 -6.50 -24.98 0.15
N GLU A 215 -7.61 -25.28 0.79
CA GLU A 215 -8.79 -25.91 0.16
C GLU A 215 -9.35 -25.04 -0.97
N LEU A 216 -9.33 -23.71 -0.82
CA LEU A 216 -9.77 -22.74 -1.82
C LEU A 216 -8.74 -22.50 -2.95
N GLY A 217 -7.61 -23.18 -2.93
CA GLY A 217 -6.62 -23.19 -4.02
C GLY A 217 -5.40 -22.29 -3.82
N MET A 218 -5.27 -21.61 -2.68
CA MET A 218 -4.13 -20.72 -2.46
C MET A 218 -2.78 -21.44 -2.35
N LEU A 219 -2.76 -22.73 -2.01
CA LEU A 219 -1.56 -23.55 -1.87
C LEU A 219 -1.28 -24.44 -3.09
N ASN A 220 -2.09 -24.40 -4.14
CA ASN A 220 -1.89 -25.17 -5.38
C ASN A 220 -0.91 -24.49 -6.35
N LEU A 221 0.08 -23.75 -5.84
CA LEU A 221 1.12 -23.09 -6.64
C LEU A 221 2.33 -24.00 -6.95
N HIS A 222 2.22 -25.31 -6.75
CA HIS A 222 3.16 -26.28 -7.28
C HIS A 222 2.43 -27.30 -8.16
N PRO A 223 2.36 -27.09 -9.49
CA PRO A 223 2.17 -28.21 -10.38
C PRO A 223 3.41 -29.12 -10.28
N ASN A 224 3.20 -30.40 -10.01
CA ASN A 224 4.20 -31.46 -10.15
C ASN A 224 4.79 -31.46 -11.55
#